data_068092796cfe46e0166bcabd27d8ae77
#
_entry.id   068092796cfe46e0166bcabd27d8ae77
#
_cell.length_a   1.000
_cell.length_b   1.000
_cell.length_c   1.000
_cell.angle_alpha   90.00
_cell.angle_beta   90.00
_cell.angle_gamma   90.00
#
_symmetry.space_group_name_H-M   'P 1'
#
loop_
_entity.id
_entity.type
_entity.pdbx_description
1 polymer ?
#
loop_
_entity_poly.entity_id
_entity_poly.type
_entity_poly.pdbx_seq_one_letter_code
_entity_poly.pdbx_strand_id
1 'polypeptide(L)'
;MKRFGNPMITFVPFADVVQCAKALDYRRLGKQRCEAYQIWRALMGLSSGWRNHPATKMWEGHTCFLAMYCNAMIDEWVARGYRNFMNKLPHCSCARPPPWWGWPPIHLSHQASLNRKLPSYYMFPETEYANWGYVWPTKVQFQNKIKDPRPEAVCEPLKRTLQKTSYHRDKSEPLQ
;
A
#
# COMPACT_ATOMS: atom_id res chain seq x y z
N MET A 1 -25.10 -14.68 9.61
CA MET A 1 -24.39 -13.45 9.99
C MET A 1 -23.16 -13.32 9.09
N LYS A 2 -23.23 -12.50 8.02
CA LYS A 2 -22.07 -12.28 7.14
C LYS A 2 -21.01 -11.52 7.93
N ARG A 3 -19.87 -12.14 8.20
CA ARG A 3 -18.69 -11.44 8.70
C ARG A 3 -18.28 -10.45 7.60
N PHE A 4 -18.61 -9.19 7.77
CA PHE A 4 -17.99 -8.12 6.99
C PHE A 4 -16.51 -8.15 7.38
N GLY A 5 -15.71 -8.86 6.59
CA GLY A 5 -14.27 -8.78 6.69
C GLY A 5 -13.88 -7.31 6.56
N ASN A 6 -13.04 -6.83 7.46
CA ASN A 6 -12.49 -5.48 7.37
C ASN A 6 -11.98 -5.26 5.93
N PRO A 7 -12.54 -4.32 5.18
CA PRO A 7 -12.14 -4.14 3.79
C PRO A 7 -10.65 -3.83 3.73
N MET A 8 -9.95 -4.44 2.77
CA MET A 8 -8.55 -4.12 2.49
C MET A 8 -8.43 -2.65 2.12
N ILE A 9 -7.49 -1.96 2.74
CA ILE A 9 -7.23 -0.54 2.51
C ILE A 9 -5.75 -0.23 2.74
N THR A 10 -5.19 0.67 1.94
CA THR A 10 -3.94 1.34 2.27
C THR A 10 -4.27 2.72 2.83
N PHE A 11 -4.00 2.94 4.11
CA PHE A 11 -4.23 4.25 4.73
C PHE A 11 -3.18 5.26 4.27
N VAL A 12 -3.64 6.31 3.64
CA VAL A 12 -2.80 7.40 3.12
C VAL A 12 -3.28 8.76 3.65
N PRO A 13 -3.20 9.02 4.96
CA PRO A 13 -3.66 10.28 5.54
C PRO A 13 -2.79 11.47 5.15
N PHE A 14 -1.61 11.26 4.58
CA PHE A 14 -0.68 12.30 4.15
C PHE A 14 -0.09 11.98 2.77
N ALA A 15 0.39 13.03 2.09
CA ALA A 15 1.16 12.90 0.85
C ALA A 15 2.66 12.57 1.11
N ASP A 16 2.92 11.80 2.15
CA ASP A 16 4.25 11.36 2.57
C ASP A 16 4.16 9.98 3.22
N VAL A 17 4.94 9.02 2.73
CA VAL A 17 4.84 7.62 3.18
C VAL A 17 5.29 7.44 4.63
N VAL A 18 6.29 8.20 5.08
CA VAL A 18 6.81 8.13 6.43
C VAL A 18 5.80 8.74 7.42
N GLN A 19 5.22 9.88 7.06
CA GLN A 19 4.16 10.49 7.86
C GLN A 19 2.91 9.61 7.94
N CYS A 20 2.54 8.94 6.85
CA CYS A 20 1.48 7.94 6.87
C CYS A 20 1.76 6.84 7.89
N ALA A 21 2.97 6.28 7.90
CA ALA A 21 3.35 5.23 8.84
C ALA A 21 3.31 5.73 10.29
N LYS A 22 3.92 6.89 10.56
CA LYS A 22 3.99 7.49 11.90
C LYS A 22 2.60 7.81 12.48
N ALA A 23 1.66 8.19 11.63
CA ALA A 23 0.31 8.54 12.08
C ALA A 23 -0.52 7.35 12.56
N LEU A 24 -0.23 6.13 12.10
CA LEU A 24 -1.06 4.97 12.38
C LEU A 24 -0.84 4.44 13.80
N ASP A 25 -1.93 4.07 14.48
CA ASP A 25 -1.87 3.27 15.70
C ASP A 25 -1.26 1.88 15.43
N TYR A 26 -0.81 1.22 16.49
CA TYR A 26 -0.05 -0.04 16.35
C TYR A 26 -0.83 -1.15 15.60
N ARG A 27 -2.16 -1.25 15.79
CA ARG A 27 -2.98 -2.27 15.11
C ARG A 27 -3.07 -2.01 13.63
N ARG A 28 -3.32 -0.75 13.25
CA ARG A 28 -3.42 -0.34 11.85
C ARG A 28 -2.06 -0.38 11.17
N LEU A 29 -1.02 0.07 11.85
CA LEU A 29 0.35 -0.02 11.33
C LEU A 29 0.74 -1.49 11.08
N GLY A 30 0.49 -2.38 12.04
CA GLY A 30 0.74 -3.81 11.90
C GLY A 30 0.00 -4.43 10.72
N LYS A 31 -1.27 -4.06 10.55
CA LYS A 31 -2.13 -4.53 9.45
C LYS A 31 -1.66 -3.98 8.09
N GLN A 32 -1.27 -2.70 8.03
CA GLN A 32 -0.84 -2.06 6.77
C GLN A 32 0.39 -2.71 6.15
N ARG A 33 1.34 -3.18 6.94
CA ARG A 33 2.48 -3.94 6.41
C ARG A 33 2.01 -5.15 5.60
N CYS A 34 1.06 -5.90 6.15
CA CYS A 34 0.53 -7.11 5.51
C CYS A 34 -0.35 -6.76 4.29
N GLU A 35 -1.23 -5.78 4.40
CA GLU A 35 -2.13 -5.39 3.32
C GLU A 35 -1.38 -4.80 2.13
N ALA A 36 -0.44 -3.89 2.36
CA ALA A 36 0.40 -3.34 1.30
C ALA A 36 1.23 -4.44 0.60
N TYR A 37 1.76 -5.39 1.35
CA TYR A 37 2.47 -6.53 0.81
C TYR A 37 1.56 -7.42 -0.06
N GLN A 38 0.33 -7.69 0.38
CA GLN A 38 -0.64 -8.48 -0.40
C GLN A 38 -1.03 -7.77 -1.69
N ILE A 39 -1.28 -6.47 -1.65
CA ILE A 39 -1.57 -5.66 -2.84
C ILE A 39 -0.37 -5.70 -3.80
N TRP A 40 0.83 -5.50 -3.30
CA TRP A 40 2.04 -5.56 -4.10
C TRP A 40 2.19 -6.92 -4.79
N ARG A 41 1.98 -8.02 -4.09
CA ARG A 41 2.00 -9.37 -4.67
C ARG A 41 0.95 -9.55 -5.76
N ALA A 42 -0.25 -9.03 -5.56
CA ALA A 42 -1.33 -9.10 -6.54
C ALA A 42 -0.96 -8.34 -7.82
N LEU A 43 -0.38 -7.13 -7.69
CA LEU A 43 0.09 -6.31 -8.82
C LEU A 43 1.27 -6.93 -9.55
N MET A 44 2.16 -7.60 -8.83
CA MET A 44 3.29 -8.33 -9.42
C MET A 44 2.90 -9.67 -10.06
N GLY A 45 1.61 -10.06 -9.99
CA GLY A 45 1.14 -11.34 -10.52
C GLY A 45 1.53 -12.57 -9.68
N LEU A 46 2.01 -12.35 -8.44
CA LEU A 46 2.44 -13.40 -7.50
C LEU A 46 1.28 -13.99 -6.68
N SER A 47 0.09 -13.42 -6.77
CA SER A 47 -1.13 -13.96 -6.19
C SER A 47 -2.35 -13.56 -7.02
N SER A 48 -3.40 -14.40 -6.99
CA SER A 48 -4.67 -14.14 -7.67
C SER A 48 -5.65 -13.36 -6.80
N GLY A 49 -5.45 -13.32 -5.49
CA GLY A 49 -6.30 -12.62 -4.55
C GLY A 49 -6.21 -11.10 -4.70
N TRP A 50 -7.32 -10.42 -4.44
CA TRP A 50 -7.41 -8.95 -4.35
C TRP A 50 -7.18 -8.17 -5.65
N ARG A 51 -6.92 -8.81 -6.80
CA ARG A 51 -6.63 -8.14 -8.09
C ARG A 51 -7.66 -7.10 -8.49
N ASN A 52 -8.94 -7.38 -8.25
CA ASN A 52 -10.04 -6.52 -8.65
C ASN A 52 -10.49 -5.55 -7.54
N HIS A 53 -9.84 -5.57 -6.39
CA HIS A 53 -10.19 -4.69 -5.28
C HIS A 53 -9.79 -3.24 -5.57
N PRO A 54 -10.62 -2.24 -5.23
CA PRO A 54 -10.27 -0.82 -5.45
C PRO A 54 -8.92 -0.41 -4.86
N ALA A 55 -8.57 -0.93 -3.65
CA ALA A 55 -7.28 -0.70 -3.03
C ALA A 55 -6.09 -1.22 -3.85
N THR A 56 -6.27 -2.26 -4.66
CA THR A 56 -5.24 -2.75 -5.58
C THR A 56 -5.19 -1.90 -6.84
N LYS A 57 -6.36 -1.60 -7.40
CA LYS A 57 -6.46 -0.83 -8.64
C LYS A 57 -5.87 0.57 -8.54
N MET A 58 -5.98 1.22 -7.37
CA MET A 58 -5.40 2.55 -7.19
C MET A 58 -3.87 2.57 -7.29
N TRP A 59 -3.20 1.44 -7.06
CA TRP A 59 -1.75 1.31 -7.15
C TRP A 59 -1.25 0.71 -8.46
N GLU A 60 -2.14 0.39 -9.42
CA GLU A 60 -1.75 -0.12 -10.74
C GLU A 60 -0.72 0.80 -11.42
N GLY A 61 0.38 0.23 -11.91
CA GLY A 61 1.49 0.97 -12.53
C GLY A 61 2.46 1.64 -11.55
N HIS A 62 2.23 1.54 -10.23
CA HIS A 62 3.04 2.19 -9.21
C HIS A 62 3.58 1.22 -8.15
N THR A 63 3.93 0.01 -8.57
CA THR A 63 4.39 -1.08 -7.67
C THR A 63 5.64 -0.72 -6.88
N CYS A 64 6.58 0.05 -7.46
CA CYS A 64 7.77 0.52 -6.74
C CYS A 64 7.43 1.53 -5.66
N PHE A 65 6.50 2.45 -5.91
CA PHE A 65 6.08 3.41 -4.89
C PHE A 65 5.25 2.74 -3.79
N LEU A 66 4.43 1.74 -4.13
CA LEU A 66 3.76 0.88 -3.14
C LEU A 66 4.77 0.10 -2.28
N ALA A 67 5.87 -0.38 -2.88
CA ALA A 67 6.93 -1.03 -2.12
C ALA A 67 7.58 -0.06 -1.12
N MET A 68 7.83 1.19 -1.51
CA MET A 68 8.30 2.23 -0.59
C MET A 68 7.31 2.48 0.56
N TYR A 69 6.01 2.56 0.24
CA TYR A 69 4.96 2.68 1.26
C TYR A 69 4.98 1.49 2.23
N CYS A 70 5.03 0.26 1.72
CA CYS A 70 5.12 -0.95 2.55
C CYS A 70 6.36 -0.94 3.44
N ASN A 71 7.51 -0.57 2.87
CA ASN A 71 8.78 -0.50 3.60
C ASN A 71 8.74 0.55 4.71
N ALA A 72 8.13 1.70 4.47
CA ALA A 72 7.93 2.73 5.51
C ALA A 72 7.08 2.20 6.68
N MET A 73 6.06 1.39 6.42
CA MET A 73 5.27 0.74 7.47
C MET A 73 6.10 -0.27 8.27
N ILE A 74 6.98 -1.02 7.60
CA ILE A 74 7.90 -1.97 8.26
C ILE A 74 8.91 -1.21 9.12
N ASP A 75 9.51 -0.13 8.60
CA ASP A 75 10.49 0.67 9.31
C ASP A 75 9.92 1.29 10.57
N GLU A 76 8.75 1.89 10.48
CA GLU A 76 8.06 2.46 11.64
C GLU A 76 7.68 1.39 12.67
N TRP A 77 7.24 0.20 12.21
CA TRP A 77 6.95 -0.93 13.09
C TRP A 77 8.18 -1.35 13.91
N VAL A 78 9.32 -1.47 13.26
CA VAL A 78 10.60 -1.81 13.90
C VAL A 78 11.07 -0.67 14.81
N ALA A 79 10.96 0.58 14.36
CA ALA A 79 11.33 1.75 15.14
C ALA A 79 10.56 1.87 16.46
N ARG A 80 9.30 1.40 16.48
CA ARG A 80 8.49 1.30 17.72
C ARG A 80 8.84 0.10 18.61
N GLY A 81 9.85 -0.70 18.25
CA GLY A 81 10.31 -1.85 19.04
C GLY A 81 9.49 -3.13 18.82
N TYR A 82 8.61 -3.19 17.83
CA TYR A 82 7.83 -4.40 17.55
C TYR A 82 8.63 -5.43 16.75
N ARG A 83 8.44 -6.69 17.07
CA ARG A 83 9.08 -7.80 16.36
C ARG A 83 8.57 -7.88 14.91
N ASN A 84 9.48 -7.96 13.95
CA ASN A 84 9.19 -8.04 12.53
C ASN A 84 9.80 -9.28 11.89
N PHE A 85 9.00 -9.97 11.06
CA PHE A 85 9.41 -11.14 10.27
C PHE A 85 9.25 -10.92 8.77
N MET A 86 8.87 -9.71 8.35
CA MET A 86 8.69 -9.38 6.95
C MET A 86 9.97 -8.80 6.37
N ASN A 87 10.34 -9.27 5.19
CA ASN A 87 11.40 -8.63 4.41
C ASN A 87 10.88 -7.36 3.75
N LYS A 88 11.76 -6.38 3.61
CA LYS A 88 11.47 -5.20 2.79
C LYS A 88 11.27 -5.61 1.33
N LEU A 89 10.34 -4.92 0.68
CA LEU A 89 10.08 -5.10 -0.73
C LEU A 89 11.14 -4.39 -1.57
N PRO A 90 11.59 -5.01 -2.67
CA PRO A 90 12.47 -4.35 -3.62
C PRO A 90 11.73 -3.24 -4.36
N HIS A 91 12.39 -2.13 -4.59
CA HIS A 91 11.90 -1.02 -5.40
C HIS A 91 13.04 -0.41 -6.20
N CYS A 92 12.71 0.26 -7.30
CA CYS A 92 13.68 0.96 -8.13
C CYS A 92 13.87 2.42 -7.66
N SER A 93 15.00 3.00 -8.02
CA SER A 93 15.27 4.44 -7.81
C SER A 93 14.34 5.35 -8.63
N CYS A 94 13.63 4.78 -9.59
CA CYS A 94 12.66 5.46 -10.46
C CYS A 94 11.24 5.47 -9.89
N ALA A 95 11.04 5.01 -8.65
CA ALA A 95 9.73 5.00 -8.02
C ALA A 95 9.09 6.39 -8.02
N ARG A 96 7.94 6.50 -8.65
CA ARG A 96 7.17 7.74 -8.74
C ARG A 96 5.83 7.57 -8.06
N PRO A 97 5.36 8.60 -7.36
CA PRO A 97 4.04 8.56 -6.75
C PRO A 97 2.95 8.41 -7.82
N PRO A 98 1.83 7.73 -7.47
CA PRO A 98 0.66 7.70 -8.34
C PRO A 98 0.13 9.11 -8.60
N PRO A 99 -0.59 9.36 -9.72
CA PRO A 99 -1.13 10.67 -10.04
C PRO A 99 -2.09 11.26 -9.00
N TRP A 100 -2.73 10.38 -8.22
CA TRP A 100 -3.63 10.79 -7.13
C TRP A 100 -2.88 11.12 -5.82
N TRP A 101 -1.59 10.81 -5.72
CA TRP A 101 -0.79 11.12 -4.55
C TRP A 101 -0.64 12.64 -4.40
N GLY A 102 -1.01 13.17 -3.24
CA GLY A 102 -1.10 14.61 -3.02
C GLY A 102 -2.45 15.22 -3.40
N TRP A 103 -3.43 14.43 -3.86
CA TRP A 103 -4.79 14.91 -4.09
C TRP A 103 -5.57 14.97 -2.77
N PRO A 104 -5.93 16.20 -2.30
CA PRO A 104 -6.48 16.38 -0.94
C PRO A 104 -7.69 15.50 -0.61
N PRO A 105 -8.68 15.29 -1.48
CA PRO A 105 -9.84 14.46 -1.14
C PRO A 105 -9.51 13.05 -0.68
N ILE A 106 -8.49 12.40 -1.25
CA ILE A 106 -8.06 11.08 -0.79
C ILE A 106 -7.53 11.17 0.63
N HIS A 107 -6.55 12.04 0.88
CA HIS A 107 -5.89 12.15 2.18
C HIS A 107 -6.90 12.54 3.28
N LEU A 108 -7.74 13.52 3.01
CA LEU A 108 -8.76 14.00 3.95
C LEU A 108 -9.82 12.93 4.26
N SER A 109 -10.27 12.16 3.27
CA SER A 109 -11.21 11.06 3.51
C SER A 109 -10.60 9.95 4.37
N HIS A 110 -9.28 9.68 4.21
CA HIS A 110 -8.56 8.73 5.05
C HIS A 110 -8.37 9.25 6.48
N GLN A 111 -8.07 10.53 6.67
CA GLN A 111 -8.01 11.17 7.99
C GLN A 111 -9.36 11.08 8.70
N ALA A 112 -10.44 11.45 8.03
CA ALA A 112 -11.80 11.36 8.56
C ALA A 112 -12.18 9.91 8.93
N SER A 113 -11.81 8.94 8.09
CA SER A 113 -12.04 7.53 8.40
C SER A 113 -11.25 7.05 9.61
N LEU A 114 -10.02 7.49 9.79
CA LEU A 114 -9.19 7.18 10.95
C LEU A 114 -9.79 7.77 12.23
N ASN A 115 -10.23 9.02 12.20
CA ASN A 115 -10.95 9.65 13.32
C ASN A 115 -12.16 8.80 13.77
N ARG A 116 -12.99 8.36 12.82
CA ARG A 116 -14.15 7.49 13.13
C ARG A 116 -13.77 6.12 13.69
N LYS A 117 -12.62 5.58 13.25
CA LYS A 117 -12.18 4.23 13.66
C LYS A 117 -11.61 4.18 15.07
N LEU A 118 -10.96 5.25 15.51
CA LEU A 118 -10.37 5.35 16.84
C LEU A 118 -10.30 6.81 17.30
N PRO A 119 -11.45 7.41 17.71
CA PRO A 119 -11.52 8.81 18.08
C PRO A 119 -10.63 9.21 19.27
N SER A 120 -10.27 8.23 20.11
CA SER A 120 -9.37 8.45 21.25
C SER A 120 -7.90 8.62 20.86
N TYR A 121 -7.55 8.26 19.63
CA TYR A 121 -6.17 8.30 19.13
C TYR A 121 -5.98 9.32 18.01
N TYR A 122 -6.92 9.32 17.03
CA TYR A 122 -6.86 10.19 15.87
C TYR A 122 -7.63 11.48 16.14
N MET A 123 -6.95 12.61 15.95
CA MET A 123 -7.51 13.96 16.13
C MET A 123 -7.18 14.83 14.91
N PHE A 124 -7.41 14.29 13.70
CA PHE A 124 -7.28 15.10 12.49
C PHE A 124 -8.38 16.16 12.47
N PRO A 125 -8.13 17.35 11.90
CA PRO A 125 -9.15 18.37 11.73
C PRO A 125 -10.40 17.83 11.05
N GLU A 126 -11.58 18.25 11.50
CA GLU A 126 -12.82 17.95 10.81
C GLU A 126 -12.86 18.65 9.45
N THR A 127 -13.34 17.94 8.46
CA THR A 127 -13.48 18.42 7.08
C THR A 127 -14.84 18.01 6.54
N GLU A 128 -15.17 18.48 5.35
CA GLU A 128 -16.36 18.05 4.60
C GLU A 128 -16.47 16.52 4.44
N TYR A 129 -15.34 15.79 4.59
CA TYR A 129 -15.28 14.32 4.49
C TYR A 129 -15.62 13.60 5.80
N ALA A 130 -15.96 14.30 6.88
CA ALA A 130 -16.19 13.70 8.21
C ALA A 130 -17.17 12.52 8.17
N ASN A 131 -18.21 12.61 7.36
CA ASN A 131 -19.24 11.58 7.18
C ASN A 131 -19.13 10.78 5.88
N TRP A 132 -18.07 10.97 5.10
CA TRP A 132 -17.87 10.28 3.84
C TRP A 132 -17.15 8.95 4.02
N GLY A 133 -17.37 8.02 3.07
CA GLY A 133 -16.51 6.85 2.90
C GLY A 133 -15.15 7.23 2.32
N TYR A 134 -14.34 6.21 1.97
CA TYR A 134 -13.08 6.46 1.27
C TYR A 134 -13.33 7.04 -0.12
N VAL A 135 -12.63 8.10 -0.43
CA VAL A 135 -12.53 8.61 -1.80
C VAL A 135 -11.55 7.73 -2.56
N TRP A 136 -12.00 7.18 -3.69
CA TRP A 136 -11.17 6.33 -4.55
C TRP A 136 -10.76 7.08 -5.81
N PRO A 137 -9.48 7.02 -6.21
CA PRO A 137 -9.07 7.60 -7.47
C PRO A 137 -9.64 6.76 -8.61
N THR A 138 -10.32 7.38 -9.55
CA THR A 138 -10.75 6.73 -10.78
C THR A 138 -9.71 6.97 -11.88
N LYS A 139 -9.53 6.00 -12.78
CA LYS A 139 -8.59 6.14 -13.92
C LYS A 139 -8.88 7.40 -14.75
N VAL A 140 -10.16 7.73 -14.94
CA VAL A 140 -10.59 8.88 -15.74
C VAL A 140 -10.14 10.22 -15.15
N GLN A 141 -10.15 10.37 -13.83
CA GLN A 141 -9.76 11.63 -13.17
C GLN A 141 -8.28 11.97 -13.33
N PHE A 142 -7.44 10.98 -13.62
CA PHE A 142 -5.98 11.13 -13.62
C PHE A 142 -5.32 10.81 -14.96
N GLN A 143 -6.08 10.36 -15.98
CA GLN A 143 -5.55 10.02 -17.31
C GLN A 143 -4.78 11.17 -17.96
N ASN A 144 -5.24 12.40 -17.78
CA ASN A 144 -4.60 13.59 -18.39
C ASN A 144 -3.36 14.07 -17.63
N LYS A 145 -3.06 13.54 -16.44
CA LYS A 145 -1.86 13.88 -15.65
C LYS A 145 -0.70 12.91 -15.87
N ILE A 146 -0.96 11.77 -16.52
CA ILE A 146 0.07 10.79 -16.85
C ILE A 146 0.71 11.19 -18.19
N LYS A 147 1.65 12.12 -18.12
CA LYS A 147 2.47 12.49 -19.32
C LYS A 147 3.70 11.58 -19.51
N ASP A 148 3.88 10.54 -18.69
CA ASP A 148 5.02 9.63 -18.83
C ASP A 148 4.55 8.27 -19.32
N PRO A 149 4.90 7.87 -20.56
CA PRO A 149 4.45 6.60 -21.14
C PRO A 149 5.19 5.36 -20.61
N ARG A 150 6.00 5.45 -19.54
CA ARG A 150 6.90 4.38 -19.09
C ARG A 150 6.64 3.81 -17.68
N PRO A 151 5.40 3.60 -17.20
CA PRO A 151 5.23 3.01 -15.87
C PRO A 151 5.58 1.51 -15.82
N GLU A 152 5.44 0.78 -16.92
CA GLU A 152 5.65 -0.68 -16.93
C GLU A 152 7.10 -1.11 -17.22
N ALA A 153 7.80 -0.40 -18.09
CA ALA A 153 9.16 -0.75 -18.50
C ALA A 153 10.18 -0.68 -17.36
N VAL A 154 9.91 0.15 -16.35
CA VAL A 154 10.82 0.42 -15.24
C VAL A 154 10.82 -0.71 -14.20
N CYS A 155 9.72 -1.46 -14.08
CA CYS A 155 9.62 -2.57 -13.13
C CYS A 155 10.00 -3.94 -13.74
N GLU A 156 10.34 -4.01 -15.02
CA GLU A 156 10.80 -5.24 -15.68
C GLU A 156 12.03 -5.88 -15.00
N PRO A 157 13.07 -5.14 -14.60
CA PRO A 157 14.19 -5.71 -13.86
C PRO A 157 13.78 -6.41 -12.56
N LEU A 158 12.78 -5.87 -11.87
CA LEU A 158 12.23 -6.46 -10.65
C LEU A 158 11.49 -7.75 -10.90
N LYS A 159 10.69 -7.83 -11.96
CA LYS A 159 10.00 -9.06 -12.37
C LYS A 159 11.01 -10.19 -12.65
N ARG A 160 12.09 -9.90 -13.37
CA ARG A 160 13.16 -10.86 -13.67
C ARG A 160 13.92 -11.33 -12.44
N THR A 161 14.17 -10.44 -11.47
CA THR A 161 14.85 -10.78 -10.21
C THR A 161 13.99 -11.71 -9.35
N LEU A 162 12.68 -11.44 -9.27
CA LEU A 162 11.75 -12.26 -8.51
C LEU A 162 11.51 -13.65 -9.14
N GLN A 163 11.51 -13.74 -10.47
CA GLN A 163 11.44 -15.04 -11.17
C GLN A 163 12.67 -15.90 -10.88
N LYS A 164 13.88 -15.31 -10.79
CA LYS A 164 15.10 -16.03 -10.44
C LYS A 164 15.11 -16.53 -9.00
N THR A 165 14.56 -15.77 -8.06
CA THR A 165 14.50 -16.17 -6.64
C THR A 165 13.44 -17.24 -6.35
N SER A 166 12.37 -17.31 -7.13
CA SER A 166 11.36 -18.38 -7.00
C SER A 166 11.87 -19.73 -7.51
N TYR A 167 12.82 -19.73 -8.46
CA TYR A 167 13.36 -20.96 -9.04
C TYR A 167 14.33 -21.72 -8.11
N HIS A 168 14.89 -21.05 -7.09
CA HIS A 168 15.81 -21.67 -6.13
C HIS A 168 15.15 -22.26 -4.88
N ARG A 169 13.83 -22.15 -4.73
CA ARG A 169 13.13 -22.62 -3.52
C ARG A 169 12.57 -24.04 -3.62
N ASP A 170 12.70 -24.71 -4.77
CA ASP A 170 12.04 -26.00 -5.03
C ASP A 170 13.02 -27.18 -5.15
N LYS A 171 14.21 -27.07 -4.55
CA LYS A 171 15.14 -28.20 -4.44
C LYS A 171 15.85 -28.18 -3.08
N SER A 172 15.18 -28.70 -2.07
CA SER A 172 15.87 -29.27 -0.90
C SER A 172 14.98 -30.35 -0.27
N GLU A 173 15.36 -31.54 -0.56
CA GLU A 173 15.62 -32.76 0.18
C GLU A 173 14.52 -33.33 1.10
N PRO A 174 14.20 -34.63 0.96
CA PRO A 174 13.40 -35.35 1.93
C PRO A 174 14.23 -35.59 3.19
N LEU A 175 13.66 -35.27 4.34
CA LEU A 175 14.15 -35.69 5.65
C LEU A 175 14.14 -37.21 5.76
N GLN A 176 15.31 -37.79 5.98
CA GLN A 176 15.47 -39.13 6.54
C GLN A 176 15.21 -39.09 8.06
#